data_520020e2dd8a2aeb74bc268bce77d755
#
_entry.id   520020e2dd8a2aeb74bc268bce77d755
#
_cell.length_a   1.000
_cell.length_b   1.000
_cell.length_c   1.000
_cell.angle_alpha   90.00
_cell.angle_beta   90.00
_cell.angle_gamma   90.00
#
_symmetry.space_group_name_H-M   'P 1'
#
loop_
_entity.id
_entity.type
_entity.pdbx_description
1 polymer ?
#
loop_
_entity_poly.entity_id
_entity_poly.type
_entity_poly.pdbx_seq_one_letter_code
_entity_poly.pdbx_strand_id
1 'polypeptide(L)'
;MYGEGALTHFDGLGIFRLLALVPDSADLRRFVSEALGDLATDSSRENADLRQTLTVLLDTNLNVAETARILHFHYNTLRYRITKLEKMLGPFTTDPQLRLTLALALKVIQMRGL
;
A
#
# COMPACT_ATOMS: atom_id res chain seq x y z
N MET A 1 -16.87 -21.54 -8.64
CA MET A 1 -16.21 -21.38 -7.54
C MET A 1 -16.91 -20.42 -6.64
N TYR A 2 -16.49 -20.20 -5.58
CA TYR A 2 -17.10 -19.30 -4.78
C TYR A 2 -17.49 -18.16 -5.62
N GLY A 3 -18.58 -17.61 -5.38
CA GLY A 3 -19.10 -16.57 -6.15
C GLY A 3 -18.17 -15.39 -6.12
N GLU A 4 -17.96 -14.80 -7.26
CA GLU A 4 -17.16 -13.61 -7.33
C GLU A 4 -17.73 -12.52 -6.48
N GLY A 5 -19.06 -12.47 -6.35
CA GLY A 5 -19.68 -11.47 -5.52
C GLY A 5 -19.24 -11.56 -4.09
N ALA A 6 -19.08 -12.76 -3.57
CA ALA A 6 -18.61 -12.94 -2.20
C ALA A 6 -17.19 -12.44 -2.03
N LEU A 7 -16.32 -12.74 -3.00
CA LEU A 7 -14.95 -12.24 -2.96
C LEU A 7 -14.91 -10.73 -3.00
N THR A 8 -15.71 -10.13 -3.86
CA THR A 8 -15.76 -8.68 -4.00
C THR A 8 -16.19 -8.02 -2.71
N HIS A 9 -17.18 -8.58 -2.05
CA HIS A 9 -17.67 -8.02 -0.81
C HIS A 9 -16.63 -8.04 0.29
N PHE A 10 -15.74 -9.00 0.27
CA PHE A 10 -14.78 -9.16 1.34
C PHE A 10 -13.42 -8.57 1.05
N ASP A 11 -13.24 -7.91 -0.09
CA ASP A 11 -11.95 -7.39 -0.46
C ASP A 11 -11.24 -6.65 0.67
N GLY A 12 -11.88 -5.62 1.22
CA GLY A 12 -11.29 -4.87 2.30
C GLY A 12 -11.40 -5.60 3.63
N LEU A 13 -12.60 -6.05 3.94
CA LEU A 13 -12.86 -6.64 5.25
C LEU A 13 -12.21 -7.99 5.42
N GLY A 14 -12.15 -8.79 4.34
CA GLY A 14 -11.53 -10.10 4.42
C GLY A 14 -10.06 -10.04 4.80
N ILE A 15 -9.33 -9.12 4.18
CA ILE A 15 -7.92 -8.92 4.48
C ILE A 15 -7.74 -8.50 5.94
N PHE A 16 -8.53 -7.53 6.41
CA PHE A 16 -8.42 -7.08 7.79
C PHE A 16 -8.78 -8.17 8.80
N ARG A 17 -9.78 -9.01 8.48
CA ARG A 17 -10.11 -10.14 9.35
C ARG A 17 -8.96 -11.11 9.46
N LEU A 18 -8.30 -11.40 8.34
CA LEU A 18 -7.17 -12.30 8.34
C LEU A 18 -6.02 -11.71 9.14
N LEU A 19 -5.70 -10.45 8.90
CA LEU A 19 -4.58 -9.80 9.59
C LEU A 19 -4.85 -9.65 11.09
N ALA A 20 -6.13 -9.52 11.48
CA ALA A 20 -6.47 -9.42 12.89
C ALA A 20 -6.11 -10.68 13.68
N LEU A 21 -5.99 -11.81 13.01
CA LEU A 21 -5.58 -13.06 13.65
C LEU A 21 -4.09 -13.11 13.91
N VAL A 22 -3.30 -12.24 13.27
CA VAL A 22 -1.85 -12.21 13.47
C VAL A 22 -1.56 -11.34 14.68
N PRO A 23 -0.89 -11.88 15.71
CA PRO A 23 -0.58 -11.08 16.90
C PRO A 23 0.35 -9.92 16.56
N ASP A 24 0.18 -8.81 17.28
CA ASP A 24 1.14 -7.72 17.21
C ASP A 24 2.44 -8.20 17.82
N SER A 25 3.47 -8.30 17.00
CA SER A 25 4.72 -8.91 17.41
C SER A 25 5.89 -8.19 16.73
N ALA A 26 7.09 -8.49 17.22
CA ALA A 26 8.31 -7.96 16.60
C ALA A 26 8.43 -8.44 15.14
N ASP A 27 7.98 -9.66 14.88
CA ASP A 27 8.04 -10.21 13.53
C ASP A 27 7.11 -9.45 12.58
N LEU A 28 5.92 -9.11 13.04
CA LEU A 28 4.99 -8.34 12.21
C LEU A 28 5.56 -6.95 11.91
N ARG A 29 6.12 -6.31 12.94
CA ARG A 29 6.73 -4.99 12.75
C ARG A 29 7.94 -5.05 11.84
N ARG A 30 8.72 -6.11 11.94
CA ARG A 30 9.86 -6.31 11.05
C ARG A 30 9.40 -6.46 9.61
N PHE A 31 8.32 -7.19 9.38
CA PHE A 31 7.75 -7.32 8.04
C PHE A 31 7.42 -5.95 7.45
N VAL A 32 6.74 -5.12 8.20
CA VAL A 32 6.36 -3.77 7.74
C VAL A 32 7.60 -2.94 7.47
N SER A 33 8.56 -2.98 8.37
CA SER A 33 9.78 -2.20 8.24
C SER A 33 10.62 -2.63 7.04
N GLU A 34 10.73 -3.93 6.81
CA GLU A 34 11.48 -4.44 5.67
C GLU A 34 10.76 -4.13 4.35
N ALA A 35 9.45 -4.19 4.34
CA ALA A 35 8.69 -3.92 3.13
C ALA A 35 8.70 -2.45 2.74
N LEU A 36 8.49 -1.56 3.70
CA LEU A 36 8.28 -0.14 3.43
C LEU A 36 9.47 0.74 3.78
N GLY A 37 10.42 0.24 4.56
CA GLY A 37 11.59 1.02 4.92
C GLY A 37 11.23 2.36 5.54
N ASP A 38 11.80 3.43 5.02
CA ASP A 38 11.59 4.76 5.56
C ASP A 38 10.14 5.21 5.48
N LEU A 39 9.35 4.67 4.56
CA LEU A 39 7.93 5.01 4.49
C LEU A 39 7.18 4.58 5.74
N ALA A 40 7.68 3.55 6.42
CA ALA A 40 7.03 3.07 7.64
C ALA A 40 7.49 3.84 8.87
N THR A 41 8.74 4.27 8.89
CA THR A 41 9.37 4.76 10.12
C THR A 41 9.56 6.27 10.15
N ASP A 42 9.73 6.90 9.00
CA ASP A 42 9.97 8.34 8.93
C ASP A 42 8.63 9.05 8.88
N SER A 43 8.34 9.84 9.91
CA SER A 43 7.07 10.54 10.04
C SER A 43 7.07 11.89 9.34
N SER A 44 8.03 12.17 8.46
CA SER A 44 8.04 13.40 7.71
C SER A 44 6.79 13.54 6.86
N ARG A 45 6.43 14.77 6.55
CA ARG A 45 5.27 15.05 5.71
C ARG A 45 5.42 14.43 4.33
N GLU A 46 6.64 14.49 3.79
CA GLU A 46 6.89 13.93 2.48
C GLU A 46 6.62 12.42 2.47
N ASN A 47 7.08 11.71 3.48
CA ASN A 47 6.87 10.27 3.53
C ASN A 47 5.41 9.91 3.80
N ALA A 48 4.71 10.74 4.57
CA ALA A 48 3.28 10.55 4.74
C ALA A 48 2.54 10.69 3.42
N ASP A 49 2.92 11.71 2.63
CA ASP A 49 2.31 11.92 1.32
C ASP A 49 2.64 10.79 0.34
N LEU A 50 3.87 10.31 0.37
CA LEU A 50 4.28 9.18 -0.48
C LEU A 50 3.53 7.91 -0.10
N ARG A 51 3.35 7.68 1.19
CA ARG A 51 2.60 6.53 1.68
C ARG A 51 1.15 6.58 1.22
N GLN A 52 0.53 7.76 1.30
CA GLN A 52 -0.83 7.96 0.82
C GLN A 52 -0.91 7.73 -0.69
N THR A 53 0.05 8.24 -1.45
CA THR A 53 0.10 8.05 -2.89
C THR A 53 0.17 6.57 -3.23
N LEU A 54 1.04 5.84 -2.55
CA LEU A 54 1.19 4.41 -2.78
C LEU A 54 -0.12 3.68 -2.46
N THR A 55 -0.74 4.02 -1.35
CA THR A 55 -1.99 3.38 -0.94
C THR A 55 -3.07 3.54 -2.01
N VAL A 56 -3.29 4.76 -2.49
CA VAL A 56 -4.32 5.00 -3.49
C VAL A 56 -3.95 4.35 -4.83
N LEU A 57 -2.67 4.40 -5.20
CA LEU A 57 -2.22 3.78 -6.44
C LEU A 57 -2.49 2.27 -6.43
N LEU A 58 -2.21 1.60 -5.31
CA LEU A 58 -2.47 0.17 -5.20
C LEU A 58 -3.97 -0.11 -5.13
N ASP A 59 -4.73 0.72 -4.43
CA ASP A 59 -6.18 0.55 -4.32
C ASP A 59 -6.87 0.70 -5.68
N THR A 60 -6.34 1.52 -6.57
CA THR A 60 -6.88 1.69 -7.91
C THR A 60 -6.30 0.70 -8.90
N ASN A 61 -5.53 -0.25 -8.43
CA ASN A 61 -4.88 -1.28 -9.25
C ASN A 61 -3.97 -0.64 -10.30
N LEU A 62 -3.16 0.32 -9.86
CA LEU A 62 -2.17 1.04 -10.68
C LEU A 62 -2.79 1.94 -11.74
N ASN A 63 -4.03 2.37 -11.53
CA ASN A 63 -4.65 3.32 -12.45
C ASN A 63 -4.17 4.73 -12.13
N VAL A 64 -3.21 5.23 -12.94
CA VAL A 64 -2.56 6.50 -12.67
C VAL A 64 -3.54 7.67 -12.79
N ALA A 65 -4.40 7.65 -13.81
CA ALA A 65 -5.36 8.73 -14.01
C ALA A 65 -6.35 8.81 -12.84
N GLU A 66 -6.84 7.66 -12.40
CA GLU A 66 -7.77 7.60 -11.28
C GLU A 66 -7.10 8.08 -9.99
N THR A 67 -5.87 7.64 -9.77
CA THR A 67 -5.11 8.04 -8.58
C THR A 67 -4.89 9.56 -8.58
N ALA A 68 -4.52 10.13 -9.72
CA ALA A 68 -4.32 11.57 -9.83
C ALA A 68 -5.60 12.32 -9.50
N ARG A 69 -6.74 11.81 -9.99
CA ARG A 69 -8.03 12.42 -9.74
C ARG A 69 -8.39 12.38 -8.25
N ILE A 70 -8.20 11.22 -7.63
CA ILE A 70 -8.53 11.05 -6.21
C ILE A 70 -7.67 11.96 -5.34
N LEU A 71 -6.38 12.06 -5.64
CA LEU A 71 -5.45 12.84 -4.83
C LEU A 71 -5.34 14.30 -5.26
N HIS A 72 -6.05 14.69 -6.32
CA HIS A 72 -6.01 16.05 -6.85
C HIS A 72 -4.60 16.48 -7.26
N PHE A 73 -3.87 15.56 -7.89
CA PHE A 73 -2.53 15.85 -8.41
C PHE A 73 -2.58 16.02 -9.92
N HIS A 74 -1.68 16.85 -10.45
CA HIS A 74 -1.39 16.81 -11.86
C HIS A 74 -0.75 15.48 -12.21
N TYR A 75 -1.01 15.02 -13.43
CA TYR A 75 -0.49 13.74 -13.89
C TYR A 75 1.04 13.67 -13.75
N ASN A 76 1.74 14.73 -14.14
CA ASN A 76 3.19 14.72 -14.08
C ASN A 76 3.70 14.67 -12.65
N THR A 77 3.03 15.33 -11.71
CA THR A 77 3.39 15.27 -10.31
C THR A 77 3.27 13.84 -9.79
N LEU A 78 2.18 13.17 -10.16
CA LEU A 78 1.97 11.80 -9.74
C LEU A 78 3.03 10.88 -10.35
N ARG A 79 3.33 11.05 -11.63
CA ARG A 79 4.37 10.25 -12.29
C ARG A 79 5.71 10.39 -11.58
N TYR A 80 6.05 11.61 -11.18
CA TYR A 80 7.27 11.82 -10.43
C TYR A 80 7.27 11.08 -9.10
N ARG A 81 6.13 11.11 -8.39
CA ARG A 81 6.03 10.41 -7.10
C ARG A 81 6.11 8.90 -7.27
N ILE A 82 5.51 8.36 -8.33
CA ILE A 82 5.60 6.93 -8.61
C ILE A 82 7.05 6.53 -8.86
N THR A 83 7.77 7.32 -9.65
CA THR A 83 9.19 7.06 -9.92
C THR A 83 9.98 7.06 -8.62
N LYS A 84 9.71 8.02 -7.75
CA LYS A 84 10.39 8.11 -6.48
C LYS A 84 10.08 6.91 -5.59
N LEU A 85 8.82 6.49 -5.56
CA LEU A 85 8.43 5.30 -4.79
C LEU A 85 9.13 4.06 -5.31
N GLU A 86 9.26 3.92 -6.63
CA GLU A 86 9.96 2.76 -7.18
C GLU A 86 11.44 2.77 -6.85
N LYS A 87 12.05 3.95 -6.75
CA LYS A 87 13.45 4.02 -6.31
C LYS A 87 13.61 3.59 -4.87
N MET A 88 12.62 3.88 -4.04
CA MET A 88 12.67 3.52 -2.62
C MET A 88 12.33 2.06 -2.38
N LEU A 89 11.38 1.51 -3.11
CA LEU A 89 10.76 0.24 -2.79
C LEU A 89 11.04 -0.88 -3.79
N GLY A 90 11.50 -0.54 -4.99
CA GLY A 90 11.69 -1.50 -6.06
C GLY A 90 10.59 -1.40 -7.11
N PRO A 91 10.68 -2.22 -8.17
CA PRO A 91 9.81 -2.06 -9.36
C PRO A 91 8.42 -2.64 -9.14
N PHE A 92 7.68 -2.09 -8.21
CA PHE A 92 6.36 -2.64 -7.86
C PHE A 92 5.35 -2.51 -9.00
N THR A 93 5.52 -1.59 -9.92
CA THR A 93 4.56 -1.45 -11.03
C THR A 93 4.62 -2.63 -11.99
N THR A 94 5.73 -3.36 -12.00
CA THR A 94 5.88 -4.52 -12.88
C THR A 94 6.03 -5.84 -12.13
N ASP A 95 6.13 -5.79 -10.80
CA ASP A 95 6.33 -6.98 -9.97
C ASP A 95 5.11 -7.20 -9.09
N PRO A 96 4.22 -8.13 -9.46
CA PRO A 96 2.99 -8.36 -8.68
C PRO A 96 3.25 -8.87 -7.27
N GLN A 97 4.31 -9.66 -7.09
CA GLN A 97 4.63 -10.17 -5.75
C GLN A 97 5.05 -9.04 -4.83
N LEU A 98 5.86 -8.12 -5.34
CA LEU A 98 6.26 -6.96 -4.57
C LEU A 98 5.05 -6.09 -4.23
N ARG A 99 4.15 -5.88 -5.20
CA ARG A 99 2.92 -5.13 -4.94
C ARG A 99 2.11 -5.74 -3.82
N LEU A 100 1.99 -7.05 -3.81
CA LEU A 100 1.24 -7.73 -2.75
C LEU A 100 1.89 -7.49 -1.39
N THR A 101 3.20 -7.62 -1.33
CA THR A 101 3.93 -7.38 -0.09
C THR A 101 3.70 -5.96 0.42
N LEU A 102 3.81 -4.97 -0.48
CA LEU A 102 3.60 -3.58 -0.09
C LEU A 102 2.17 -3.32 0.35
N ALA A 103 1.20 -3.91 -0.35
CA ALA A 103 -0.20 -3.74 0.00
C ALA A 103 -0.50 -4.31 1.39
N LEU A 104 0.04 -5.48 1.69
CA LEU A 104 -0.16 -6.09 3.01
C LEU A 104 0.48 -5.25 4.11
N ALA A 105 1.68 -4.73 3.87
CA ALA A 105 2.35 -3.90 4.86
C ALA A 105 1.55 -2.62 5.14
N LEU A 106 0.98 -2.01 4.10
CA LEU A 106 0.14 -0.83 4.28
C LEU A 106 -1.12 -1.15 5.07
N LYS A 107 -1.72 -2.31 4.83
CA LYS A 107 -2.91 -2.73 5.59
C LYS A 107 -2.57 -2.95 7.07
N VAL A 108 -1.40 -3.51 7.35
CA VAL A 108 -0.96 -3.69 8.73
C VAL A 108 -0.84 -2.35 9.43
N ILE A 109 -0.24 -1.36 8.76
CA ILE A 109 -0.14 -0.01 9.33
C ILE A 109 -1.52 0.55 9.64
N GLN A 110 -2.45 0.45 8.69
CA GLN A 110 -3.79 0.98 8.88
C GLN A 110 -4.49 0.32 10.06
N MET A 111 -4.33 -0.99 10.19
CA MET A 111 -5.01 -1.74 11.22
C MET A 111 -4.42 -1.51 12.61
N ARG A 112 -3.11 -1.38 12.68
CA ARG A 112 -2.40 -1.31 13.97
C ARG A 112 -2.02 0.10 14.38
N GLY A 113 -2.16 1.08 13.50
CA GLY A 113 -1.77 2.44 13.80
C GLY A 113 -0.26 2.64 13.89
N LEU A 114 0.48 1.81 13.19
CA LEU A 114 1.94 1.87 13.24
C LEU A 114 2.52 2.99 12.41
#